data_ea7ed8a9832fb888cbf01b5877e7f230
#
_entry.id   ea7ed8a9832fb888cbf01b5877e7f230
#
_cell.length_a   1.000
_cell.length_b   1.000
_cell.length_c   1.000
_cell.angle_alpha   90.00
_cell.angle_beta   90.00
_cell.angle_gamma   90.00
#
_symmetry.space_group_name_H-M   'P 1'
#
loop_
_entity.id
_entity.type
_entity.pdbx_description
1 polymer ?
#
loop_
_entity_poly.entity_id
_entity_poly.type
_entity_poly.pdbx_seq_one_letter_code
_entity_poly.pdbx_strand_id
1 'polypeptide(L)'
;MHSSYVVTDPKGTVLVECGKLLQRGGYQIKVLNTINFKKSMRYNPFAYLRSEKDILKLVNTIIANTKGDGEKSGEDFWVKSERLFYCALIGYIHYEAPEEEKNFTTLLEMINASEAREDDPEFQSPVDLMFERLEEKDPEHFAVRQYKKFLLSAGKTRSSILISCGARLAPFDIKELRELMETDEMELDTLGDRKTALFVIISDTDDTFNFVVSILYTQLFNLLCDKADDEYGGRLPVHVRCLLDEFANIGQIPKFEKLIATIRSREISASIILQSQSQLKAIYKDNADTIVGNCDTTLFLGGKEKTTLKEMSELLGKETIDSFNTSETRGRELSHGLNYQKLGKELMTQDEIAVMDGGKCILQVRGVRPFFSDKFDITKHPKYKYLSDADPKNAFDMEKHIKRRPAIVKPDEEFDVYEIDGAELQEDADSE
;
A
#
# COMPACT_ATOMS: atom_id res chain seq x y z
N MET A 1 5.53 13.61 19.31
CA MET A 1 5.86 12.48 18.44
C MET A 1 5.78 11.20 19.28
N HIS A 2 4.62 10.52 19.21
CA HIS A 2 4.34 9.37 20.07
C HIS A 2 3.86 8.15 19.26
N SER A 3 3.76 8.29 17.93
CA SER A 3 3.25 7.27 17.02
C SER A 3 4.35 6.84 16.07
N SER A 4 4.30 5.62 15.56
CA SER A 4 4.99 5.24 14.34
C SER A 4 4.27 5.82 13.13
N TYR A 5 4.98 6.01 12.04
CA TYR A 5 4.44 6.56 10.81
C TYR A 5 4.73 5.63 9.64
N VAL A 6 3.74 5.45 8.80
CA VAL A 6 3.88 4.83 7.48
C VAL A 6 3.41 5.85 6.46
N VAL A 7 4.30 6.28 5.59
CA VAL A 7 4.04 7.39 4.67
C VAL A 7 4.24 6.91 3.24
N THR A 8 3.17 6.93 2.44
CA THR A 8 3.35 6.89 0.99
C THR A 8 3.87 8.26 0.57
N ASP A 9 4.99 8.30 -0.11
CA ASP A 9 5.72 9.53 -0.42
C ASP A 9 5.99 9.60 -1.93
N PRO A 10 5.09 10.19 -2.71
CA PRO A 10 5.33 10.43 -4.12
C PRO A 10 6.61 11.25 -4.30
N LYS A 11 7.58 10.73 -5.08
CA LYS A 11 8.89 11.35 -5.35
C LYS A 11 9.91 11.36 -4.20
N GLY A 12 9.56 11.00 -2.98
CA GLY A 12 10.47 10.99 -1.83
C GLY A 12 10.71 12.36 -1.19
N THR A 13 9.88 13.34 -1.48
CA THR A 13 10.03 14.72 -0.96
C THR A 13 9.76 14.81 0.53
N VAL A 14 8.75 14.10 1.03
CA VAL A 14 8.40 14.10 2.46
C VAL A 14 9.53 13.52 3.32
N LEU A 15 10.18 12.45 2.84
CA LEU A 15 11.36 11.91 3.52
C LEU A 15 12.49 12.91 3.59
N VAL A 16 12.80 13.59 2.48
CA VAL A 16 13.87 14.61 2.43
C VAL A 16 13.57 15.75 3.40
N GLU A 17 12.32 16.21 3.43
CA GLU A 17 11.90 17.34 4.28
C GLU A 17 11.94 17.03 5.77
N CYS A 18 11.41 15.88 6.21
CA CYS A 18 11.20 15.61 7.62
C CYS A 18 12.02 14.43 8.19
N GLY A 19 12.69 13.64 7.37
CA GLY A 19 13.39 12.43 7.80
C GLY A 19 14.45 12.70 8.88
N LYS A 20 15.24 13.78 8.73
CA LYS A 20 16.25 14.18 9.74
C LYS A 20 15.63 14.62 11.05
N LEU A 21 14.47 15.29 11.01
CA LEU A 21 13.72 15.65 12.22
C LEU A 21 13.21 14.41 12.95
N LEU A 22 12.71 13.42 12.23
CA LEU A 22 12.25 12.15 12.80
C LEU A 22 13.41 11.35 13.38
N GLN A 23 14.54 11.27 12.68
CA GLN A 23 15.76 10.61 13.16
C GLN A 23 16.25 11.23 14.49
N ARG A 24 16.29 12.56 14.59
CA ARG A 24 16.59 13.30 15.84
C ARG A 24 15.55 13.04 16.94
N GLY A 25 14.31 12.71 16.56
CA GLY A 25 13.23 12.31 17.48
C GLY A 25 13.29 10.87 17.95
N GLY A 26 14.37 10.13 17.61
CA GLY A 26 14.56 8.74 18.00
C GLY A 26 13.77 7.72 17.17
N TYR A 27 13.39 8.10 15.95
CA TYR A 27 12.71 7.18 15.02
C TYR A 27 13.71 6.34 14.25
N GLN A 28 13.43 5.07 14.13
CA GLN A 28 14.05 4.22 13.13
C GLN A 28 13.45 4.56 11.77
N ILE A 29 14.30 4.96 10.80
CA ILE A 29 13.85 5.29 9.45
C ILE A 29 13.97 4.07 8.57
N LYS A 30 12.88 3.67 7.94
CA LYS A 30 12.79 2.60 6.95
C LYS A 30 12.36 3.21 5.61
N VAL A 31 12.89 2.70 4.51
CA VAL A 31 12.64 3.26 3.17
C VAL A 31 12.46 2.13 2.17
N LEU A 32 11.26 2.03 1.57
CA LEU A 32 11.05 1.28 0.34
C LEU A 32 10.96 2.30 -0.80
N ASN A 33 11.80 2.16 -1.82
CA ASN A 33 11.81 3.09 -2.96
C ASN A 33 11.66 2.31 -4.26
N THR A 34 10.48 2.43 -4.88
CA THR A 34 10.17 1.77 -6.16
C THR A 34 10.57 2.59 -7.38
N ILE A 35 11.00 3.86 -7.19
CA ILE A 35 11.52 4.70 -8.27
C ILE A 35 13.00 4.41 -8.51
N ASN A 36 13.76 4.22 -7.44
CA ASN A 36 15.19 3.96 -7.49
C ASN A 36 15.57 2.89 -6.45
N PHE A 37 15.68 1.65 -6.91
CA PHE A 37 15.94 0.50 -6.05
C PHE A 37 17.29 0.60 -5.31
N LYS A 38 18.28 1.29 -5.86
CA LYS A 38 19.59 1.53 -5.18
C LYS A 38 19.46 2.44 -3.95
N LYS A 39 18.36 3.20 -3.86
CA LYS A 39 18.04 4.07 -2.73
C LYS A 39 16.94 3.46 -1.85
N SER A 40 16.79 2.15 -1.86
CA SER A 40 15.80 1.39 -1.09
C SER A 40 16.48 0.47 -0.09
N MET A 41 15.78 0.20 1.00
CA MET A 41 16.00 -0.98 1.85
C MET A 41 15.40 -2.20 1.19
N ARG A 42 15.92 -3.38 1.53
CA ARG A 42 15.42 -4.65 1.02
C ARG A 42 14.10 -5.02 1.69
N TYR A 43 13.21 -5.60 0.91
CA TYR A 43 11.90 -6.05 1.35
C TYR A 43 11.61 -7.42 0.75
N ASN A 44 11.51 -8.45 1.58
CA ASN A 44 11.17 -9.79 1.14
C ASN A 44 9.81 -10.22 1.72
N PRO A 45 8.76 -10.34 0.88
CA PRO A 45 7.44 -10.78 1.35
C PRO A 45 7.41 -12.18 1.96
N PHE A 46 8.34 -13.07 1.60
CA PHE A 46 8.40 -14.41 2.16
C PHE A 46 8.76 -14.40 3.65
N ALA A 47 9.52 -13.42 4.12
CA ALA A 47 9.85 -13.26 5.54
C ALA A 47 8.62 -13.08 6.44
N TYR A 48 7.48 -12.71 5.88
CA TYR A 48 6.22 -12.46 6.61
C TYR A 48 5.16 -13.55 6.40
N LEU A 49 5.52 -14.66 5.78
CA LEU A 49 4.63 -15.83 5.67
C LEU A 49 4.75 -16.66 6.94
N ARG A 50 3.69 -16.72 7.72
CA ARG A 50 3.62 -17.48 8.98
C ARG A 50 2.70 -18.69 8.90
N SER A 51 1.83 -18.71 7.88
CA SER A 51 0.79 -19.73 7.72
C SER A 51 0.31 -19.84 6.28
N GLU A 52 -0.41 -20.93 5.97
CA GLU A 52 -1.11 -21.12 4.69
C GLU A 52 -2.04 -19.91 4.36
N LYS A 53 -2.64 -19.28 5.38
CA LYS A 53 -3.49 -18.09 5.19
C LYS A 53 -2.69 -16.93 4.60
N ASP A 54 -1.44 -16.75 5.01
CA ASP A 54 -0.60 -15.67 4.52
C ASP A 54 -0.14 -15.92 3.10
N ILE A 55 0.12 -17.20 2.74
CA ILE A 55 0.38 -17.61 1.37
C ILE A 55 -0.82 -17.24 0.47
N LEU A 56 -2.04 -17.58 0.90
CA LEU A 56 -3.26 -17.22 0.16
C LEU A 56 -3.44 -15.70 0.02
N LYS A 57 -3.13 -14.92 1.06
CA LYS A 57 -3.19 -13.46 1.02
C LYS A 57 -2.17 -12.89 0.04
N LEU A 58 -0.91 -13.37 0.07
CA LEU A 58 0.14 -12.95 -0.85
C LEU A 58 -0.26 -13.22 -2.30
N VAL A 59 -0.66 -14.45 -2.61
CA VAL A 59 -1.10 -14.85 -3.96
C VAL A 59 -2.28 -14.00 -4.44
N ASN A 60 -3.29 -13.78 -3.60
CA ASN A 60 -4.43 -12.94 -3.97
C ASN A 60 -4.00 -11.49 -4.26
N THR A 61 -3.03 -10.95 -3.52
CA THR A 61 -2.52 -9.59 -3.74
C THR A 61 -1.73 -9.50 -5.04
N ILE A 62 -0.88 -10.49 -5.35
CA ILE A 62 -0.16 -10.57 -6.62
C ILE A 62 -1.18 -10.56 -7.78
N ILE A 63 -2.13 -11.49 -7.77
CA ILE A 63 -3.12 -11.64 -8.85
C ILE A 63 -3.97 -10.36 -9.00
N ALA A 64 -4.37 -9.71 -7.90
CA ALA A 64 -5.18 -8.51 -7.95
C ALA A 64 -4.46 -7.32 -8.62
N ASN A 65 -3.12 -7.24 -8.47
CA ASN A 65 -2.32 -6.08 -8.89
C ASN A 65 -1.43 -6.33 -10.12
N THR A 66 -1.49 -7.53 -10.71
CA THR A 66 -0.73 -7.87 -11.93
C THR A 66 -1.65 -8.26 -13.08
N LYS A 67 -2.87 -7.73 -13.11
CA LYS A 67 -3.81 -7.95 -14.21
C LYS A 67 -3.37 -7.13 -15.42
N GLY A 68 -3.37 -7.77 -16.60
CA GLY A 68 -3.19 -7.06 -17.86
C GLY A 68 -4.38 -6.15 -18.20
N ASP A 69 -4.12 -5.12 -19.01
CA ASP A 69 -5.15 -4.24 -19.56
C ASP A 69 -6.16 -5.06 -20.36
N GLY A 70 -7.43 -5.02 -19.95
CA GLY A 70 -8.53 -5.72 -20.63
C GLY A 70 -8.98 -7.03 -19.99
N GLU A 71 -8.34 -7.53 -18.95
CA GLU A 71 -8.87 -8.66 -18.17
C GLU A 71 -10.18 -8.26 -17.49
N LYS A 72 -11.29 -8.91 -17.88
CA LYS A 72 -12.60 -8.70 -17.25
C LYS A 72 -12.52 -9.11 -15.78
N SER A 73 -13.07 -8.28 -14.91
CA SER A 73 -13.15 -8.56 -13.48
C SER A 73 -14.16 -9.70 -13.23
N GLY A 74 -13.66 -10.94 -13.22
CA GLY A 74 -14.40 -12.13 -12.84
C GLY A 74 -13.40 -13.20 -12.42
N GLU A 75 -13.76 -14.05 -11.45
CA GLU A 75 -12.98 -15.25 -11.18
C GLU A 75 -13.11 -16.19 -12.38
N ASP A 76 -12.30 -15.97 -13.39
CA ASP A 76 -12.17 -16.86 -14.52
C ASP A 76 -11.43 -18.15 -14.10
N PHE A 77 -11.67 -19.20 -14.83
CA PHE A 77 -10.98 -20.49 -14.68
C PHE A 77 -9.44 -20.31 -14.64
N TRP A 78 -8.90 -19.43 -15.50
CA TRP A 78 -7.47 -19.13 -15.58
C TRP A 78 -6.92 -18.57 -14.27
N VAL A 79 -7.57 -17.56 -13.71
CA VAL A 79 -7.18 -16.93 -12.44
C VAL A 79 -7.22 -17.94 -11.28
N LYS A 80 -8.23 -18.84 -11.26
CA LYS A 80 -8.31 -19.90 -10.24
C LYS A 80 -7.17 -20.89 -10.37
N SER A 81 -6.81 -21.26 -11.59
CA SER A 81 -5.72 -22.19 -11.85
C SER A 81 -4.34 -21.59 -11.56
N GLU A 82 -4.11 -20.31 -11.94
CA GLU A 82 -2.91 -19.56 -11.56
C GLU A 82 -2.76 -19.49 -10.04
N ARG A 83 -3.86 -19.22 -9.32
CA ARG A 83 -3.86 -19.19 -7.84
C ARG A 83 -3.43 -20.52 -7.25
N LEU A 84 -3.93 -21.65 -7.76
CA LEU A 84 -3.53 -22.96 -7.30
C LEU A 84 -2.03 -23.21 -7.51
N PHE A 85 -1.53 -22.85 -8.68
CA PHE A 85 -0.13 -23.03 -9.03
C PHE A 85 0.79 -22.16 -8.14
N TYR A 86 0.50 -20.85 -8.01
CA TYR A 86 1.26 -19.99 -7.10
C TYR A 86 1.20 -20.45 -5.64
N CYS A 87 0.04 -20.90 -5.16
CA CYS A 87 -0.08 -21.43 -3.80
C CYS A 87 0.74 -22.71 -3.61
N ALA A 88 0.84 -23.57 -4.65
CA ALA A 88 1.67 -24.74 -4.61
C ALA A 88 3.16 -24.38 -4.52
N LEU A 89 3.65 -23.53 -5.42
CA LEU A 89 5.07 -23.14 -5.47
C LEU A 89 5.49 -22.36 -4.22
N ILE A 90 4.74 -21.32 -3.85
CA ILE A 90 5.04 -20.50 -2.65
C ILE A 90 4.93 -21.36 -1.37
N GLY A 91 3.96 -22.29 -1.33
CA GLY A 91 3.84 -23.24 -0.24
C GLY A 91 5.04 -24.18 -0.15
N TYR A 92 5.53 -24.70 -1.28
CA TYR A 92 6.75 -25.49 -1.32
C TYR A 92 7.96 -24.72 -0.81
N ILE A 93 8.17 -23.50 -1.34
CA ILE A 93 9.28 -22.62 -0.92
C ILE A 93 9.20 -22.31 0.58
N HIS A 94 8.02 -22.00 1.08
CA HIS A 94 7.86 -21.64 2.49
C HIS A 94 8.21 -22.77 3.46
N TYR A 95 7.80 -24.01 3.16
CA TYR A 95 7.95 -25.13 4.07
C TYR A 95 9.21 -25.98 3.83
N GLU A 96 9.65 -26.12 2.58
CA GLU A 96 10.71 -27.08 2.23
C GLU A 96 12.04 -26.41 1.81
N ALA A 97 12.02 -25.12 1.38
CA ALA A 97 13.25 -24.44 0.98
C ALA A 97 14.04 -23.89 2.20
N PRO A 98 15.38 -23.81 2.11
CA PRO A 98 16.20 -23.11 3.08
C PRO A 98 15.90 -21.61 3.11
N GLU A 99 16.25 -20.92 4.20
CA GLU A 99 15.86 -19.50 4.41
C GLU A 99 16.36 -18.56 3.31
N GLU A 100 17.57 -18.78 2.79
CA GLU A 100 18.17 -18.01 1.72
C GLU A 100 17.45 -18.14 0.38
N GLU A 101 16.70 -19.23 0.17
CA GLU A 101 15.92 -19.49 -1.04
C GLU A 101 14.45 -19.05 -0.90
N LYS A 102 14.00 -18.59 0.27
CA LYS A 102 12.64 -18.11 0.48
C LYS A 102 12.45 -16.71 -0.09
N ASN A 103 12.39 -16.60 -1.41
CA ASN A 103 12.27 -15.33 -2.13
C ASN A 103 11.63 -15.50 -3.52
N PHE A 104 11.42 -14.37 -4.22
CA PHE A 104 10.84 -14.37 -5.56
C PHE A 104 11.77 -14.93 -6.64
N THR A 105 13.08 -14.91 -6.45
CA THR A 105 14.02 -15.48 -7.41
C THR A 105 13.78 -16.99 -7.51
N THR A 106 13.70 -17.68 -6.40
CA THR A 106 13.38 -19.13 -6.36
C THR A 106 12.01 -19.43 -6.96
N LEU A 107 11.00 -18.56 -6.68
CA LEU A 107 9.67 -18.73 -7.29
C LEU A 107 9.75 -18.67 -8.82
N LEU A 108 10.50 -17.70 -9.38
CA LEU A 108 10.69 -17.57 -10.83
C LEU A 108 11.44 -18.78 -11.42
N GLU A 109 12.48 -19.24 -10.74
CA GLU A 109 13.24 -20.43 -11.15
C GLU A 109 12.33 -21.67 -11.20
N MET A 110 11.48 -21.85 -10.20
CA MET A 110 10.49 -22.94 -10.21
C MET A 110 9.47 -22.78 -11.33
N ILE A 111 8.96 -21.58 -11.61
CA ILE A 111 8.05 -21.33 -12.74
C ILE A 111 8.74 -21.68 -14.07
N ASN A 112 9.98 -21.23 -14.26
CA ASN A 112 10.76 -21.48 -15.46
C ASN A 112 11.12 -22.97 -15.63
N ALA A 113 11.32 -23.68 -14.52
CA ALA A 113 11.56 -25.13 -14.53
C ALA A 113 10.28 -25.95 -14.69
N SER A 114 9.10 -25.32 -14.61
CA SER A 114 7.81 -25.96 -14.84
C SER A 114 7.52 -25.97 -16.34
N GLU A 115 7.63 -27.11 -16.96
CA GLU A 115 7.36 -27.32 -18.39
C GLU A 115 6.17 -28.27 -18.57
N ALA A 116 5.35 -28.03 -19.55
CA ALA A 116 4.30 -28.95 -19.95
C ALA A 116 4.43 -29.20 -21.47
N ARG A 117 4.58 -30.46 -21.88
CA ARG A 117 4.68 -30.84 -23.29
C ARG A 117 3.36 -31.37 -23.77
N GLU A 118 2.88 -30.84 -24.90
CA GLU A 118 1.62 -31.27 -25.50
C GLU A 118 1.75 -32.63 -26.22
N ASP A 119 2.93 -32.91 -26.75
CA ASP A 119 3.29 -34.11 -27.53
C ASP A 119 3.72 -35.28 -26.65
N ASP A 120 3.98 -35.06 -25.37
CA ASP A 120 4.38 -36.07 -24.40
C ASP A 120 3.59 -35.92 -23.07
N PRO A 121 2.44 -36.59 -22.95
CA PRO A 121 1.62 -36.55 -21.75
C PRO A 121 2.29 -37.17 -20.50
N GLU A 122 3.33 -38.00 -20.68
CA GLU A 122 4.08 -38.62 -19.57
C GLU A 122 5.30 -37.81 -19.16
N PHE A 123 5.58 -36.71 -19.85
CA PHE A 123 6.67 -35.80 -19.49
C PHE A 123 6.50 -35.19 -18.10
N GLN A 124 7.52 -35.36 -17.28
CA GLN A 124 7.61 -34.76 -15.95
C GLN A 124 8.70 -33.71 -15.94
N SER A 125 8.33 -32.50 -15.60
CA SER A 125 9.28 -31.40 -15.35
C SER A 125 10.05 -31.61 -14.03
N PRO A 126 11.19 -30.94 -13.82
CA PRO A 126 11.88 -31.00 -12.53
C PRO A 126 10.97 -30.66 -11.33
N VAL A 127 10.03 -29.74 -11.53
CA VAL A 127 9.06 -29.33 -10.48
C VAL A 127 8.04 -30.47 -10.22
N ASP A 128 7.57 -31.16 -11.25
CA ASP A 128 6.70 -32.33 -11.06
C ASP A 128 7.38 -33.38 -10.17
N LEU A 129 8.66 -33.66 -10.42
CA LEU A 129 9.44 -34.63 -9.61
C LEU A 129 9.66 -34.15 -8.16
N MET A 130 9.84 -32.85 -7.95
CA MET A 130 9.93 -32.29 -6.60
C MET A 130 8.62 -32.50 -5.82
N PHE A 131 7.48 -32.24 -6.45
CA PHE A 131 6.17 -32.44 -5.81
C PHE A 131 5.83 -33.92 -5.61
N GLU A 132 6.24 -34.80 -6.49
CA GLU A 132 6.07 -36.26 -6.33
C GLU A 132 6.82 -36.76 -5.10
N ARG A 133 8.08 -36.35 -4.92
CA ARG A 133 8.88 -36.71 -3.74
C ARG A 133 8.26 -36.13 -2.44
N LEU A 134 7.71 -34.93 -2.50
CA LEU A 134 7.05 -34.34 -1.34
C LEU A 134 5.75 -35.08 -1.03
N GLU A 135 5.00 -35.51 -2.05
CA GLU A 135 3.78 -36.33 -1.90
C GLU A 135 4.07 -37.68 -1.25
N GLU A 136 5.16 -38.35 -1.64
CA GLU A 136 5.60 -39.59 -1.00
C GLU A 136 5.89 -39.40 0.50
N LYS A 137 6.45 -38.27 0.87
CA LYS A 137 6.79 -37.89 2.26
C LYS A 137 5.57 -37.46 3.08
N ASP A 138 4.72 -36.59 2.51
CA ASP A 138 3.52 -36.05 3.13
C ASP A 138 2.41 -35.79 2.08
N PRO A 139 1.51 -36.75 1.86
CA PRO A 139 0.40 -36.60 0.91
C PRO A 139 -0.59 -35.48 1.26
N GLU A 140 -0.67 -35.08 2.55
CA GLU A 140 -1.57 -34.03 3.03
C GLU A 140 -0.91 -32.65 3.06
N HIS A 141 0.34 -32.54 2.65
CA HIS A 141 1.05 -31.28 2.60
C HIS A 141 0.29 -30.22 1.80
N PHE A 142 0.20 -28.98 2.33
CA PHE A 142 -0.55 -27.89 1.68
C PHE A 142 -0.16 -27.70 0.21
N ALA A 143 1.14 -27.63 -0.07
CA ALA A 143 1.66 -27.40 -1.42
C ALA A 143 1.28 -28.55 -2.37
N VAL A 144 1.37 -29.81 -1.92
CA VAL A 144 0.97 -30.99 -2.70
C VAL A 144 -0.50 -30.94 -3.04
N ARG A 145 -1.36 -30.62 -2.08
CA ARG A 145 -2.81 -30.52 -2.32
C ARG A 145 -3.17 -29.42 -3.34
N GLN A 146 -2.45 -28.29 -3.34
CA GLN A 146 -2.67 -27.24 -4.33
C GLN A 146 -2.15 -27.68 -5.70
N TYR A 147 -0.99 -28.33 -5.76
CA TYR A 147 -0.38 -28.79 -7.00
C TYR A 147 -1.23 -29.88 -7.69
N LYS A 148 -1.72 -30.85 -6.94
CA LYS A 148 -2.64 -31.87 -7.46
C LYS A 148 -3.88 -31.26 -8.11
N LYS A 149 -4.47 -30.23 -7.52
CA LYS A 149 -5.62 -29.53 -8.11
C LYS A 149 -5.24 -28.80 -9.41
N PHE A 150 -4.05 -28.23 -9.46
CA PHE A 150 -3.52 -27.62 -10.69
C PHE A 150 -3.30 -28.66 -11.80
N LEU A 151 -2.79 -29.83 -11.46
CA LEU A 151 -2.57 -30.96 -12.41
C LEU A 151 -3.85 -31.51 -13.05
N LEU A 152 -5.04 -31.21 -12.50
CA LEU A 152 -6.31 -31.56 -13.14
C LEU A 152 -6.53 -30.81 -14.46
N SER A 153 -5.74 -29.77 -14.75
CA SER A 153 -5.77 -29.07 -16.03
C SER A 153 -5.10 -29.90 -17.12
N ALA A 154 -5.74 -30.03 -18.28
CA ALA A 154 -5.18 -30.76 -19.44
C ALA A 154 -3.98 -30.02 -20.06
N GLY A 155 -3.10 -30.73 -20.78
CA GLY A 155 -1.80 -30.27 -21.29
C GLY A 155 -1.76 -28.88 -21.89
N LYS A 156 -2.58 -28.55 -22.91
CA LYS A 156 -2.65 -27.19 -23.51
C LYS A 156 -3.05 -26.11 -22.51
N THR A 157 -4.00 -26.44 -21.66
CA THR A 157 -4.46 -25.53 -20.60
C THR A 157 -3.35 -25.28 -19.59
N ARG A 158 -2.61 -26.34 -19.20
CA ARG A 158 -1.46 -26.25 -18.29
C ARG A 158 -0.38 -25.32 -18.85
N SER A 159 0.03 -25.51 -20.11
CA SER A 159 1.02 -24.63 -20.78
C SER A 159 0.57 -23.16 -20.78
N SER A 160 -0.71 -22.89 -21.08
CA SER A 160 -1.24 -21.52 -21.07
C SER A 160 -1.25 -20.90 -19.67
N ILE A 161 -1.54 -21.69 -18.61
CA ILE A 161 -1.47 -21.20 -17.21
C ILE A 161 -0.04 -20.87 -16.84
N LEU A 162 0.94 -21.72 -17.20
CA LEU A 162 2.36 -21.47 -16.92
C LEU A 162 2.86 -20.17 -17.59
N ILE A 163 2.49 -19.95 -18.86
CA ILE A 163 2.81 -18.71 -19.59
C ILE A 163 2.18 -17.50 -18.88
N SER A 164 0.92 -17.59 -18.47
CA SER A 164 0.24 -16.50 -17.78
C SER A 164 0.89 -16.20 -16.43
N CYS A 165 1.28 -17.21 -15.65
CA CYS A 165 2.01 -17.04 -14.40
C CYS A 165 3.37 -16.34 -14.64
N GLY A 166 4.14 -16.77 -15.62
CA GLY A 166 5.40 -16.13 -15.98
C GLY A 166 5.22 -14.67 -16.39
N ALA A 167 4.20 -14.39 -17.21
CA ALA A 167 3.90 -13.03 -17.67
C ALA A 167 3.52 -12.07 -16.53
N ARG A 168 2.78 -12.54 -15.51
CA ARG A 168 2.45 -11.71 -14.33
C ARG A 168 3.67 -11.32 -13.51
N LEU A 169 4.71 -12.14 -13.51
CA LEU A 169 5.96 -11.88 -12.78
C LEU A 169 7.07 -11.31 -13.67
N ALA A 170 6.77 -10.95 -14.93
CA ALA A 170 7.73 -10.33 -15.84
C ALA A 170 8.49 -9.12 -15.26
N PRO A 171 7.92 -8.26 -14.39
CA PRO A 171 8.70 -7.20 -13.74
C PRO A 171 9.92 -7.71 -12.97
N PHE A 172 9.93 -8.96 -12.52
CA PHE A 172 11.08 -9.57 -11.84
C PHE A 172 12.23 -9.98 -12.79
N ASP A 173 12.08 -9.81 -14.11
CA ASP A 173 13.21 -9.89 -15.04
C ASP A 173 14.23 -8.77 -14.79
N ILE A 174 13.80 -7.69 -14.12
CA ILE A 174 14.66 -6.61 -13.66
C ILE A 174 15.49 -7.09 -12.47
N LYS A 175 16.81 -7.16 -12.68
CA LYS A 175 17.74 -7.67 -11.68
C LYS A 175 17.69 -6.89 -10.36
N GLU A 176 17.61 -5.57 -10.43
CA GLU A 176 17.54 -4.70 -9.26
C GLU A 176 16.27 -4.95 -8.40
N LEU A 177 15.17 -5.34 -9.03
CA LEU A 177 13.96 -5.71 -8.30
C LEU A 177 14.14 -7.05 -7.56
N ARG A 178 14.77 -8.05 -8.20
CA ARG A 178 15.08 -9.31 -7.53
C ARG A 178 16.00 -9.10 -6.33
N GLU A 179 17.08 -8.33 -6.50
CA GLU A 179 18.01 -7.98 -5.41
C GLU A 179 17.32 -7.24 -4.27
N LEU A 180 16.35 -6.35 -4.59
CA LEU A 180 15.52 -5.67 -3.58
C LEU A 180 14.71 -6.63 -2.74
N MET A 181 14.17 -7.70 -3.36
CA MET A 181 13.22 -8.62 -2.74
C MET A 181 13.86 -9.96 -2.32
N GLU A 182 15.17 -10.04 -2.28
CA GLU A 182 15.93 -11.25 -1.89
C GLU A 182 15.92 -11.46 -0.37
N THR A 183 16.13 -10.39 0.40
CA THR A 183 16.18 -10.42 1.88
C THR A 183 15.31 -9.32 2.47
N ASP A 184 15.06 -9.35 3.79
CA ASP A 184 14.21 -8.35 4.45
C ASP A 184 14.98 -7.46 5.42
N GLU A 185 14.73 -6.15 5.34
CA GLU A 185 15.21 -5.14 6.27
C GLU A 185 14.07 -4.29 6.84
N MET A 186 12.81 -4.54 6.40
CA MET A 186 11.68 -3.69 6.76
C MET A 186 11.16 -3.95 8.16
N GLU A 187 11.24 -5.18 8.67
CA GLU A 187 10.75 -5.57 10.00
C GLU A 187 9.33 -5.02 10.25
N LEU A 188 8.40 -5.27 9.30
CA LEU A 188 7.06 -4.67 9.29
C LEU A 188 6.25 -4.95 10.56
N ASP A 189 6.49 -6.08 11.19
CA ASP A 189 5.84 -6.53 12.42
C ASP A 189 6.28 -5.74 13.67
N THR A 190 7.34 -4.92 13.57
CA THR A 190 7.85 -4.15 14.72
C THR A 190 7.33 -2.71 14.79
N LEU A 191 6.55 -2.26 13.79
CA LEU A 191 6.08 -0.88 13.74
C LEU A 191 5.13 -0.52 14.89
N GLY A 192 4.45 -1.52 15.45
CA GLY A 192 3.59 -1.36 16.63
C GLY A 192 4.33 -1.41 17.97
N ASP A 193 5.62 -1.79 18.01
CA ASP A 193 6.40 -1.98 19.21
C ASP A 193 7.29 -0.79 19.54
N ARG A 194 7.86 -0.18 18.50
CA ARG A 194 8.85 0.89 18.62
C ARG A 194 8.60 1.99 17.60
N LYS A 195 9.08 3.21 17.90
CA LYS A 195 8.91 4.36 17.01
C LYS A 195 9.67 4.15 15.70
N THR A 196 8.93 3.86 14.66
CA THR A 196 9.43 3.65 13.30
C THR A 196 8.75 4.63 12.36
N ALA A 197 9.50 5.15 11.39
CA ALA A 197 8.95 5.89 10.27
C ALA A 197 9.32 5.17 8.98
N LEU A 198 8.35 4.50 8.38
CA LEU A 198 8.47 3.81 7.10
C LEU A 198 8.01 4.77 6.00
N PHE A 199 8.89 5.05 5.05
CA PHE A 199 8.59 5.80 3.85
C PHE A 199 8.52 4.86 2.65
N VAL A 200 7.38 4.86 1.99
CA VAL A 200 7.14 4.07 0.78
C VAL A 200 7.11 5.05 -0.39
N ILE A 201 8.25 5.15 -1.08
CA ILE A 201 8.44 6.09 -2.19
C ILE A 201 7.95 5.44 -3.47
N ILE A 202 6.95 6.06 -4.09
CA ILE A 202 6.28 5.56 -5.29
C ILE A 202 6.38 6.57 -6.43
N SER A 203 6.23 6.10 -7.68
CA SER A 203 6.09 7.00 -8.83
C SER A 203 4.66 7.56 -8.90
N ASP A 204 4.54 8.80 -9.33
CA ASP A 204 3.27 9.45 -9.67
C ASP A 204 2.87 9.23 -11.14
N THR A 205 3.76 8.70 -11.97
CA THR A 205 3.58 8.56 -13.42
C THR A 205 3.71 7.11 -13.93
N ASP A 206 4.21 6.19 -13.11
CA ASP A 206 4.48 4.80 -13.48
C ASP A 206 3.94 3.85 -12.40
N ASP A 207 3.09 2.92 -12.78
CA ASP A 207 2.42 1.96 -11.92
C ASP A 207 3.01 0.54 -11.99
N THR A 208 4.07 0.35 -12.76
CA THR A 208 4.71 -0.96 -13.01
C THR A 208 5.03 -1.72 -11.73
N PHE A 209 5.45 -1.02 -10.66
CA PHE A 209 5.85 -1.63 -9.38
C PHE A 209 4.83 -1.47 -8.26
N ASN A 210 3.61 -1.02 -8.56
CA ASN A 210 2.57 -0.83 -7.56
C ASN A 210 2.15 -2.13 -6.86
N PHE A 211 2.32 -3.27 -7.52
CA PHE A 211 2.07 -4.58 -6.90
C PHE A 211 2.99 -4.84 -5.69
N VAL A 212 4.26 -4.40 -5.72
CA VAL A 212 5.19 -4.50 -4.57
C VAL A 212 4.66 -3.70 -3.40
N VAL A 213 4.19 -2.48 -3.68
CA VAL A 213 3.62 -1.57 -2.67
C VAL A 213 2.33 -2.16 -2.07
N SER A 214 1.46 -2.71 -2.91
CA SER A 214 0.23 -3.38 -2.46
C SER A 214 0.52 -4.60 -1.57
N ILE A 215 1.53 -5.39 -1.90
CA ILE A 215 1.96 -6.53 -1.09
C ILE A 215 2.43 -6.02 0.28
N LEU A 216 3.30 -5.00 0.31
CA LEU A 216 3.81 -4.42 1.55
C LEU A 216 2.66 -3.93 2.44
N TYR A 217 1.73 -3.14 1.93
CA TYR A 217 0.61 -2.64 2.72
C TYR A 217 -0.33 -3.77 3.17
N THR A 218 -0.58 -4.76 2.32
CA THR A 218 -1.40 -5.92 2.69
C THR A 218 -0.77 -6.69 3.86
N GLN A 219 0.54 -6.95 3.79
CA GLN A 219 1.27 -7.62 4.85
C GLN A 219 1.36 -6.75 6.11
N LEU A 220 1.71 -5.48 5.99
CA LEU A 220 1.80 -4.55 7.11
C LEU A 220 0.51 -4.53 7.94
N PHE A 221 -0.64 -4.31 7.30
CA PHE A 221 -1.92 -4.24 8.01
C PHE A 221 -2.29 -5.58 8.66
N ASN A 222 -2.08 -6.69 7.96
CA ASN A 222 -2.34 -8.01 8.53
C ASN A 222 -1.44 -8.30 9.75
N LEU A 223 -0.13 -8.08 9.62
CA LEU A 223 0.84 -8.30 10.69
C LEU A 223 0.53 -7.47 11.94
N LEU A 224 0.23 -6.19 11.74
CA LEU A 224 -0.10 -5.29 12.86
C LEU A 224 -1.43 -5.68 13.53
N CYS A 225 -2.44 -6.10 12.76
CA CYS A 225 -3.70 -6.57 13.31
C CYS A 225 -3.54 -7.87 14.08
N ASP A 226 -2.88 -8.86 13.48
CA ASP A 226 -2.65 -10.17 14.09
C ASP A 226 -1.82 -9.99 15.39
N LYS A 227 -0.76 -9.17 15.36
CA LYS A 227 0.07 -8.87 16.52
C LYS A 227 -0.69 -8.14 17.64
N ALA A 228 -1.54 -7.17 17.28
CA ALA A 228 -2.39 -6.50 18.25
C ALA A 228 -3.32 -7.50 18.97
N ASP A 229 -3.93 -8.41 18.21
CA ASP A 229 -4.90 -9.36 18.75
C ASP A 229 -4.21 -10.49 19.56
N ASP A 230 -3.13 -11.07 19.02
CA ASP A 230 -2.51 -12.27 19.59
C ASP A 230 -1.50 -11.95 20.70
N GLU A 231 -0.71 -10.85 20.58
CA GLU A 231 0.34 -10.54 21.53
C GLU A 231 -0.05 -9.46 22.54
N TYR A 232 -0.89 -8.48 22.14
CA TYR A 232 -1.18 -7.28 22.95
C TYR A 232 -2.64 -7.15 23.40
N GLY A 233 -3.44 -8.21 23.31
CA GLY A 233 -4.82 -8.20 23.79
C GLY A 233 -5.73 -7.19 23.10
N GLY A 234 -5.48 -6.95 21.81
CA GLY A 234 -6.31 -6.12 20.94
C GLY A 234 -5.79 -4.70 20.68
N ARG A 235 -4.64 -4.29 21.25
CA ARG A 235 -4.10 -2.92 21.11
C ARG A 235 -2.59 -2.90 21.02
N LEU A 236 -2.05 -2.29 19.96
CA LEU A 236 -0.61 -2.07 19.85
C LEU A 236 -0.10 -1.08 20.90
N PRO A 237 1.09 -1.29 21.46
CA PRO A 237 1.70 -0.38 22.44
C PRO A 237 2.09 0.98 21.84
N VAL A 238 2.42 1.02 20.55
CA VAL A 238 2.73 2.24 19.80
C VAL A 238 1.69 2.41 18.69
N HIS A 239 0.97 3.54 18.72
CA HIS A 239 0.01 3.87 17.65
C HIS A 239 0.71 3.95 16.30
N VAL A 240 0.16 3.30 15.28
CA VAL A 240 0.67 3.35 13.90
C VAL A 240 -0.22 4.23 13.03
N ARG A 241 0.35 5.31 12.53
CA ARG A 241 -0.35 6.26 11.66
C ARG A 241 0.09 6.11 10.22
N CYS A 242 -0.82 5.66 9.36
CA CYS A 242 -0.60 5.53 7.94
C CYS A 242 -1.10 6.80 7.22
N LEU A 243 -0.18 7.48 6.52
CA LEU A 243 -0.45 8.64 5.67
C LEU A 243 -0.31 8.16 4.22
N LEU A 244 -1.43 7.84 3.59
CA LEU A 244 -1.48 7.18 2.29
C LEU A 244 -1.71 8.23 1.19
N ASP A 245 -0.64 8.95 0.84
CA ASP A 245 -0.69 9.94 -0.23
C ASP A 245 -0.72 9.25 -1.59
N GLU A 246 -1.41 9.84 -2.55
CA GLU A 246 -1.70 9.25 -3.86
C GLU A 246 -2.22 7.80 -3.74
N PHE A 247 -3.20 7.59 -2.86
CA PHE A 247 -3.70 6.25 -2.50
C PHE A 247 -4.08 5.39 -3.71
N ALA A 248 -4.53 6.01 -4.78
CA ALA A 248 -4.82 5.33 -6.03
C ALA A 248 -3.59 4.65 -6.65
N ASN A 249 -2.39 5.17 -6.41
CA ASN A 249 -1.14 4.64 -6.96
C ASN A 249 -0.51 3.53 -6.09
N ILE A 250 -1.11 3.21 -4.94
CA ILE A 250 -0.67 2.08 -4.11
C ILE A 250 -1.04 0.73 -4.75
N GLY A 251 -2.03 0.73 -5.67
CA GLY A 251 -2.68 -0.47 -6.16
C GLY A 251 -3.81 -0.94 -5.23
N GLN A 252 -4.37 -2.10 -5.52
CA GLN A 252 -5.48 -2.63 -4.74
C GLN A 252 -4.98 -3.40 -3.50
N ILE A 253 -5.32 -2.93 -2.30
CA ILE A 253 -5.16 -3.68 -1.05
C ILE A 253 -6.42 -4.56 -0.89
N PRO A 254 -6.33 -5.90 -1.03
CA PRO A 254 -7.51 -6.76 -0.96
C PRO A 254 -8.26 -6.62 0.36
N LYS A 255 -9.60 -6.47 0.29
CA LYS A 255 -10.49 -6.32 1.45
C LYS A 255 -10.22 -5.08 2.32
N PHE A 256 -9.65 -4.03 1.74
CA PHE A 256 -9.35 -2.79 2.46
C PHE A 256 -10.60 -2.15 3.08
N GLU A 257 -11.77 -2.28 2.45
CA GLU A 257 -13.07 -1.82 2.97
C GLU A 257 -13.44 -2.44 4.33
N LYS A 258 -13.00 -3.69 4.57
CA LYS A 258 -13.20 -4.36 5.86
C LYS A 258 -12.12 -3.98 6.88
N LEU A 259 -10.91 -3.84 6.39
CA LEU A 259 -9.76 -3.49 7.20
C LEU A 259 -9.94 -2.09 7.83
N ILE A 260 -10.27 -1.07 7.04
CA ILE A 260 -10.44 0.32 7.52
C ILE A 260 -11.50 0.44 8.61
N ALA A 261 -12.51 -0.44 8.63
CA ALA A 261 -13.55 -0.47 9.65
C ALA A 261 -13.04 -0.99 11.01
N THR A 262 -11.95 -1.75 11.05
CA THR A 262 -11.51 -2.51 12.24
C THR A 262 -10.18 -2.06 12.83
N ILE A 263 -9.31 -1.39 12.08
CA ILE A 263 -7.94 -1.03 12.50
C ILE A 263 -7.91 -0.06 13.68
N ARG A 264 -8.94 0.80 13.85
CA ARG A 264 -9.00 1.82 14.90
C ARG A 264 -8.85 1.23 16.30
N SER A 265 -9.52 0.12 16.61
CA SER A 265 -9.45 -0.53 17.93
C SER A 265 -8.05 -1.04 18.25
N ARG A 266 -7.23 -1.31 17.23
CA ARG A 266 -5.87 -1.86 17.32
C ARG A 266 -4.77 -0.78 17.36
N GLU A 267 -5.13 0.48 17.59
CA GLU A 267 -4.21 1.63 17.56
C GLU A 267 -3.55 1.84 16.17
N ILE A 268 -4.31 1.58 15.11
CA ILE A 268 -3.88 1.87 13.74
C ILE A 268 -4.85 2.89 13.15
N SER A 269 -4.32 3.92 12.50
CA SER A 269 -5.13 4.91 11.77
C SER A 269 -4.62 5.10 10.35
N ALA A 270 -5.54 5.36 9.42
CA ALA A 270 -5.20 5.64 8.03
C ALA A 270 -5.79 6.99 7.60
N SER A 271 -4.96 7.80 6.96
CA SER A 271 -5.36 9.01 6.25
C SER A 271 -5.21 8.73 4.76
N ILE A 272 -6.32 8.62 4.06
CA ILE A 272 -6.39 8.32 2.63
C ILE A 272 -6.43 9.67 1.90
N ILE A 273 -5.43 9.94 1.05
CA ILE A 273 -5.31 11.19 0.30
C ILE A 273 -5.50 10.87 -1.18
N LEU A 274 -6.42 11.58 -1.80
CA LEU A 274 -6.85 11.38 -3.19
C LEU A 274 -6.97 12.74 -3.91
N GLN A 275 -6.75 12.75 -5.19
CA GLN A 275 -7.04 13.92 -6.03
C GLN A 275 -8.54 14.03 -6.34
N SER A 276 -9.24 12.88 -6.40
CA SER A 276 -10.68 12.80 -6.64
C SER A 276 -11.29 11.50 -6.11
N GLN A 277 -12.59 11.52 -5.82
CA GLN A 277 -13.35 10.33 -5.44
C GLN A 277 -13.42 9.27 -6.55
N SER A 278 -13.39 9.71 -7.80
CA SER A 278 -13.41 8.80 -8.96
C SER A 278 -12.20 7.87 -9.01
N GLN A 279 -11.03 8.30 -8.52
CA GLN A 279 -9.85 7.43 -8.40
C GLN A 279 -10.11 6.24 -7.47
N LEU A 280 -10.75 6.46 -6.34
CA LEU A 280 -11.09 5.38 -5.40
C LEU A 280 -12.10 4.41 -6.01
N LYS A 281 -13.12 4.95 -6.71
CA LYS A 281 -14.13 4.14 -7.40
C LYS A 281 -13.56 3.30 -8.54
N ALA A 282 -12.54 3.77 -9.23
CA ALA A 282 -11.85 3.02 -10.28
C ALA A 282 -11.23 1.71 -9.74
N ILE A 283 -10.62 1.76 -8.56
CA ILE A 283 -9.91 0.62 -7.95
C ILE A 283 -10.85 -0.28 -7.15
N TYR A 284 -11.65 0.32 -6.26
CA TYR A 284 -12.46 -0.42 -5.28
C TYR A 284 -13.91 -0.61 -5.69
N LYS A 285 -14.34 -0.01 -6.82
CA LYS A 285 -15.71 -0.11 -7.37
C LYS A 285 -16.76 0.20 -6.30
N ASP A 286 -17.72 -0.69 -6.10
CA ASP A 286 -18.81 -0.55 -5.12
C ASP A 286 -18.31 -0.47 -3.66
N ASN A 287 -17.11 -0.98 -3.38
CA ASN A 287 -16.52 -0.90 -2.03
C ASN A 287 -15.95 0.49 -1.70
N ALA A 288 -15.80 1.39 -2.68
CA ALA A 288 -15.29 2.74 -2.46
C ALA A 288 -16.15 3.53 -1.45
N ASP A 289 -17.47 3.47 -1.59
CA ASP A 289 -18.40 4.16 -0.69
C ASP A 289 -18.32 3.61 0.74
N THR A 290 -18.04 2.31 0.90
CA THR A 290 -17.79 1.69 2.20
C THR A 290 -16.50 2.21 2.84
N ILE A 291 -15.43 2.39 2.05
CA ILE A 291 -14.16 2.96 2.54
C ILE A 291 -14.38 4.38 3.03
N VAL A 292 -14.99 5.24 2.22
CA VAL A 292 -15.29 6.64 2.59
C VAL A 292 -16.18 6.70 3.83
N GLY A 293 -17.24 5.88 3.90
CA GLY A 293 -18.17 5.82 5.03
C GLY A 293 -17.54 5.39 6.36
N ASN A 294 -16.40 4.68 6.33
CA ASN A 294 -15.63 4.31 7.52
C ASN A 294 -14.59 5.36 7.93
N CYS A 295 -14.38 6.41 7.15
CA CYS A 295 -13.55 7.55 7.52
C CYS A 295 -14.38 8.54 8.35
N ASP A 296 -14.01 8.74 9.62
CA ASP A 296 -14.72 9.66 10.53
C ASP A 296 -14.53 11.14 10.17
N THR A 297 -13.50 11.45 9.40
CA THR A 297 -13.14 12.83 9.03
C THR A 297 -12.91 12.92 7.53
N THR A 298 -13.52 13.92 6.90
CA THR A 298 -13.26 14.30 5.51
C THR A 298 -12.73 15.72 5.47
N LEU A 299 -11.55 15.91 4.86
CA LEU A 299 -10.94 17.21 4.65
C LEU A 299 -10.86 17.50 3.15
N PHE A 300 -11.65 18.45 2.67
CA PHE A 300 -11.63 18.90 1.28
C PHE A 300 -10.77 20.15 1.13
N LEU A 301 -9.73 20.05 0.31
CA LEU A 301 -8.74 21.11 0.09
C LEU A 301 -8.95 21.89 -1.22
N GLY A 302 -10.03 21.60 -1.93
CA GLY A 302 -10.33 22.17 -3.24
C GLY A 302 -10.19 21.13 -4.36
N GLY A 303 -10.85 21.38 -5.47
CA GLY A 303 -10.85 20.52 -6.66
C GLY A 303 -11.95 20.93 -7.62
N LYS A 304 -11.92 20.37 -8.86
CA LYS A 304 -12.90 20.67 -9.92
C LYS A 304 -13.58 19.41 -10.48
N GLU A 305 -13.31 18.24 -9.91
CA GLU A 305 -13.89 16.98 -10.37
C GLU A 305 -15.36 16.90 -9.94
N LYS A 306 -16.25 16.69 -10.92
CA LYS A 306 -17.71 16.82 -10.75
C LYS A 306 -18.28 15.89 -9.69
N THR A 307 -17.82 14.64 -9.62
CA THR A 307 -18.33 13.66 -8.66
C THR A 307 -17.99 14.10 -7.25
N THR A 308 -16.75 14.53 -7.00
CA THR A 308 -16.30 15.04 -5.71
C THR A 308 -17.07 16.30 -5.31
N LEU A 309 -17.26 17.26 -6.23
CA LEU A 309 -18.04 18.48 -5.96
C LEU A 309 -19.49 18.17 -5.58
N LYS A 310 -20.12 17.23 -6.31
CA LYS A 310 -21.48 16.78 -6.03
C LYS A 310 -21.57 16.14 -4.64
N GLU A 311 -20.71 15.20 -4.34
CA GLU A 311 -20.69 14.51 -3.05
C GLU A 311 -20.43 15.49 -1.89
N MET A 312 -19.51 16.45 -2.06
CA MET A 312 -19.27 17.49 -1.06
C MET A 312 -20.50 18.39 -0.83
N SER A 313 -21.17 18.83 -1.89
CA SER A 313 -22.39 19.65 -1.78
C SER A 313 -23.51 18.90 -1.07
N GLU A 314 -23.71 17.61 -1.42
CA GLU A 314 -24.72 16.74 -0.77
C GLU A 314 -24.39 16.48 0.72
N LEU A 315 -23.13 16.28 1.07
CA LEU A 315 -22.66 16.07 2.45
C LEU A 315 -22.82 17.31 3.34
N LEU A 316 -22.67 18.51 2.77
CA LEU A 316 -22.90 19.77 3.49
C LEU A 316 -24.38 19.95 3.85
N GLY A 317 -25.28 19.40 3.04
CA GLY A 317 -26.72 19.46 3.23
C GLY A 317 -27.33 20.77 2.75
N LYS A 318 -28.56 21.03 3.24
CA LYS A 318 -29.37 22.17 2.80
C LYS A 318 -29.81 23.03 3.99
N GLU A 319 -29.89 24.33 3.76
CA GLU A 319 -30.59 25.28 4.64
C GLU A 319 -31.99 25.61 4.10
N THR A 320 -32.89 25.98 4.99
CA THR A 320 -34.21 26.46 4.58
C THR A 320 -34.14 27.97 4.40
N ILE A 321 -34.41 28.42 3.20
CA ILE A 321 -34.54 29.84 2.87
C ILE A 321 -36.02 30.22 2.67
N ASP A 322 -36.34 31.41 3.09
CA ASP A 322 -37.66 32.01 2.85
C ASP A 322 -37.63 32.73 1.49
N SER A 323 -38.47 32.30 0.57
CA SER A 323 -38.59 32.92 -0.77
C SER A 323 -39.96 33.60 -0.86
N PHE A 324 -39.93 34.84 -1.32
CA PHE A 324 -41.13 35.63 -1.57
C PHE A 324 -41.32 35.81 -3.06
N ASN A 325 -42.42 35.29 -3.58
CA ASN A 325 -42.86 35.56 -4.94
C ASN A 325 -43.97 36.65 -4.88
N THR A 326 -43.69 37.77 -5.53
CA THR A 326 -44.68 38.80 -5.76
C THR A 326 -45.35 38.58 -7.12
N SER A 327 -46.63 38.37 -7.11
CA SER A 327 -47.42 38.35 -8.37
C SER A 327 -48.22 39.66 -8.47
N GLU A 328 -48.01 40.36 -9.57
CA GLU A 328 -48.73 41.55 -9.93
C GLU A 328 -49.72 41.21 -11.08
N THR A 329 -51.01 41.22 -10.79
CA THR A 329 -51.99 41.01 -11.86
C THR A 329 -52.50 42.39 -12.32
N ARG A 330 -52.16 42.74 -13.58
CA ARG A 330 -52.64 43.98 -14.20
C ARG A 330 -54.01 43.72 -14.83
N GLY A 331 -55.08 43.93 -14.05
CA GLY A 331 -56.46 43.96 -14.48
C GLY A 331 -57.12 45.29 -14.09
N ARG A 332 -58.50 45.38 -14.18
CA ARG A 332 -59.26 46.60 -13.80
C ARG A 332 -59.10 46.97 -12.31
N GLU A 333 -58.58 46.03 -11.50
CA GLU A 333 -58.13 46.26 -10.11
C GLU A 333 -56.72 45.66 -9.96
N LEU A 334 -55.78 46.45 -9.39
CA LEU A 334 -54.44 46.01 -9.04
C LEU A 334 -54.55 45.11 -7.82
N SER A 335 -54.23 43.83 -7.99
CA SER A 335 -54.09 42.90 -6.90
C SER A 335 -52.64 42.50 -6.72
N HIS A 336 -52.08 42.71 -5.54
CA HIS A 336 -50.76 42.25 -5.14
C HIS A 336 -50.90 41.02 -4.28
N GLY A 337 -50.40 39.88 -4.78
CA GLY A 337 -50.31 38.61 -4.02
C GLY A 337 -48.86 38.39 -3.55
N LEU A 338 -48.66 38.23 -2.26
CA LEU A 338 -47.40 37.79 -1.65
C LEU A 338 -47.56 36.26 -1.41
N ASN A 339 -46.78 35.49 -2.13
CA ASN A 339 -46.73 34.05 -1.92
C ASN A 339 -45.42 33.73 -1.18
N TYR A 340 -45.59 33.19 0.04
CA TYR A 340 -44.48 32.81 0.92
C TYR A 340 -44.16 31.32 0.71
N GLN A 341 -42.92 30.99 0.31
CA GLN A 341 -42.48 29.61 0.11
C GLN A 341 -41.19 29.36 0.89
N LYS A 342 -41.11 28.23 1.57
CA LYS A 342 -39.88 27.73 2.15
C LYS A 342 -39.20 26.79 1.16
N LEU A 343 -37.98 27.14 0.76
CA LEU A 343 -37.19 26.36 -0.18
C LEU A 343 -35.93 25.84 0.51
N GLY A 344 -35.55 24.59 0.21
CA GLY A 344 -34.28 24.04 0.62
C GLY A 344 -33.18 24.52 -0.38
N LYS A 345 -32.25 25.36 0.08
CA LYS A 345 -31.06 25.74 -0.68
C LYS A 345 -29.86 24.94 -0.17
N GLU A 346 -29.01 24.42 -1.06
CA GLU A 346 -27.75 23.82 -0.68
C GLU A 346 -26.87 24.82 0.09
N LEU A 347 -26.24 24.39 1.19
CA LEU A 347 -25.34 25.25 1.97
C LEU A 347 -24.22 25.82 1.13
N MET A 348 -23.63 24.99 0.27
CA MET A 348 -22.75 25.41 -0.83
C MET A 348 -23.09 24.57 -2.06
N THR A 349 -23.33 25.24 -3.18
CA THR A 349 -23.57 24.59 -4.45
C THR A 349 -22.26 24.08 -5.06
N GLN A 350 -22.32 23.17 -6.04
CA GLN A 350 -21.13 22.62 -6.68
C GLN A 350 -20.25 23.69 -7.33
N ASP A 351 -20.85 24.72 -7.90
CA ASP A 351 -20.18 25.88 -8.51
C ASP A 351 -19.51 26.78 -7.46
N GLU A 352 -20.15 27.00 -6.29
CA GLU A 352 -19.54 27.73 -5.18
C GLU A 352 -18.33 26.98 -4.62
N ILE A 353 -18.42 25.65 -4.48
CA ILE A 353 -17.29 24.81 -4.02
C ILE A 353 -16.16 24.81 -5.05
N ALA A 354 -16.46 24.77 -6.35
CA ALA A 354 -15.47 24.77 -7.43
C ALA A 354 -14.63 26.04 -7.50
N VAL A 355 -15.16 27.18 -7.04
CA VAL A 355 -14.49 28.48 -7.02
C VAL A 355 -14.00 28.89 -5.63
N MET A 356 -14.04 27.95 -4.67
CA MET A 356 -13.56 28.18 -3.32
C MET A 356 -12.11 28.69 -3.31
N ASP A 357 -11.84 29.70 -2.49
CA ASP A 357 -10.51 30.28 -2.34
C ASP A 357 -9.45 29.22 -2.00
N GLY A 358 -8.30 29.28 -2.66
CA GLY A 358 -7.22 28.31 -2.52
C GLY A 358 -6.62 28.20 -1.10
N GLY A 359 -6.80 29.22 -0.24
CA GLY A 359 -6.41 29.21 1.17
C GLY A 359 -7.45 28.61 2.11
N LYS A 360 -8.66 28.24 1.60
CA LYS A 360 -9.75 27.66 2.39
C LYS A 360 -9.84 26.16 2.26
N CYS A 361 -10.48 25.55 3.25
CA CYS A 361 -10.81 24.12 3.25
C CYS A 361 -12.18 23.88 3.90
N ILE A 362 -12.78 22.73 3.58
CA ILE A 362 -13.98 22.23 4.23
C ILE A 362 -13.59 21.01 5.06
N LEU A 363 -13.84 21.07 6.36
CA LEU A 363 -13.60 19.97 7.29
C LEU A 363 -14.93 19.43 7.78
N GLN A 364 -15.15 18.14 7.59
CA GLN A 364 -16.28 17.41 8.12
C GLN A 364 -15.82 16.34 9.10
N VAL A 365 -16.43 16.31 10.26
CA VAL A 365 -16.17 15.31 11.31
C VAL A 365 -17.50 14.68 11.71
N ARG A 366 -17.52 13.35 11.87
CA ARG A 366 -18.72 12.62 12.27
C ARG A 366 -19.32 13.19 13.57
N GLY A 367 -20.62 13.47 13.55
CA GLY A 367 -21.36 13.98 14.71
C GLY A 367 -21.22 15.50 14.95
N VAL A 368 -20.52 16.22 14.09
CA VAL A 368 -20.34 17.68 14.19
C VAL A 368 -20.75 18.34 12.88
N ARG A 369 -21.24 19.59 12.92
CA ARG A 369 -21.51 20.37 11.72
C ARG A 369 -20.22 20.63 10.94
N PRO A 370 -20.28 20.70 9.60
CA PRO A 370 -19.10 21.03 8.78
C PRO A 370 -18.47 22.38 9.15
N PHE A 371 -17.17 22.45 9.01
CA PHE A 371 -16.40 23.68 9.22
C PHE A 371 -15.86 24.19 7.88
N PHE A 372 -16.05 25.48 7.62
CA PHE A 372 -15.36 26.21 6.57
C PHE A 372 -14.20 26.97 7.21
N SER A 373 -12.96 26.60 6.90
CA SER A 373 -11.79 27.06 7.64
C SER A 373 -10.64 27.46 6.71
N ASP A 374 -9.65 28.10 7.26
CA ASP A 374 -8.37 28.36 6.57
C ASP A 374 -7.49 27.11 6.58
N LYS A 375 -6.76 26.89 5.49
CA LYS A 375 -5.69 25.90 5.46
C LYS A 375 -4.60 26.28 6.45
N PHE A 376 -4.05 25.28 7.13
CA PHE A 376 -2.97 25.52 8.08
C PHE A 376 -1.70 25.96 7.34
N ASP A 377 -1.12 27.07 7.78
CA ASP A 377 0.17 27.56 7.30
C ASP A 377 1.29 26.83 8.05
N ILE A 378 1.95 25.88 7.38
CA ILE A 378 2.99 25.05 7.97
C ILE A 378 4.18 25.87 8.51
N THR A 379 4.44 27.07 7.95
CA THR A 379 5.53 27.94 8.42
C THR A 379 5.33 28.40 9.85
N LYS A 380 4.08 28.42 10.34
CA LYS A 380 3.73 28.75 11.72
C LYS A 380 3.90 27.59 12.71
N HIS A 381 4.21 26.38 12.21
CA HIS A 381 4.42 25.24 13.09
C HIS A 381 5.73 25.38 13.89
N PRO A 382 5.74 25.17 15.23
CA PRO A 382 6.94 25.38 16.06
C PRO A 382 8.18 24.58 15.62
N LYS A 383 7.98 23.45 14.93
CA LYS A 383 9.06 22.60 14.42
C LYS A 383 9.42 22.87 12.96
N TYR A 384 8.80 23.84 12.28
CA TYR A 384 9.09 24.17 10.89
C TYR A 384 10.57 24.46 10.66
N LYS A 385 11.21 25.17 11.59
CA LYS A 385 12.65 25.49 11.55
C LYS A 385 13.59 24.25 11.46
N TYR A 386 13.09 23.05 11.70
CA TYR A 386 13.86 21.80 11.62
C TYR A 386 13.61 21.04 10.33
N LEU A 387 12.77 21.54 9.43
CA LEU A 387 12.52 20.98 8.12
C LEU A 387 13.53 21.51 7.10
N SER A 388 13.74 20.79 6.01
CA SER A 388 14.64 21.22 4.93
C SER A 388 14.15 22.47 4.21
N ASP A 389 12.85 22.71 4.17
CA ASP A 389 12.23 23.92 3.61
C ASP A 389 12.68 25.19 4.34
N ALA A 390 12.84 25.11 5.65
CA ALA A 390 13.33 26.23 6.45
C ALA A 390 14.85 26.38 6.40
N ASP A 391 15.59 25.27 6.35
CA ASP A 391 17.05 25.24 6.25
C ASP A 391 17.49 23.98 5.49
N PRO A 392 18.11 24.10 4.30
CA PRO A 392 18.59 22.98 3.51
C PRO A 392 19.54 22.01 4.26
N LYS A 393 20.21 22.47 5.32
CA LYS A 393 21.04 21.61 6.19
C LYS A 393 20.21 20.54 6.92
N ASN A 394 18.90 20.71 7.01
CA ASN A 394 18.00 19.74 7.61
C ASN A 394 17.50 18.67 6.63
N ALA A 395 17.90 18.73 5.35
CA ALA A 395 17.57 17.70 4.38
C ALA A 395 18.06 16.32 4.84
N PHE A 396 17.22 15.30 4.65
CA PHE A 396 17.59 13.92 4.93
C PHE A 396 18.41 13.36 3.75
N ASP A 397 19.58 12.82 4.05
CA ASP A 397 20.44 12.17 3.07
C ASP A 397 20.17 10.66 3.05
N MET A 398 19.38 10.25 2.06
CA MET A 398 18.97 8.85 1.88
C MET A 398 20.13 7.96 1.52
N GLU A 399 21.07 8.43 0.66
CA GLU A 399 22.21 7.63 0.22
C GLU A 399 23.17 7.35 1.38
N LYS A 400 23.45 8.37 2.18
CA LYS A 400 24.26 8.22 3.39
C LYS A 400 23.57 7.31 4.41
N HIS A 401 22.25 7.36 4.51
CA HIS A 401 21.49 6.51 5.41
C HIS A 401 21.60 5.03 5.01
N ILE A 402 21.48 4.71 3.73
CA ILE A 402 21.55 3.34 3.21
C ILE A 402 23.00 2.80 3.27
N LYS A 403 24.01 3.61 2.90
CA LYS A 403 25.42 3.20 2.92
C LYS A 403 25.99 2.96 4.33
N ARG A 404 25.40 3.53 5.37
CA ARG A 404 25.81 3.33 6.78
C ARG A 404 25.34 1.99 7.38
N ARG A 405 24.63 1.17 6.63
CA ARG A 405 24.21 -0.14 7.11
C ARG A 405 25.30 -1.16 6.92
N PRO A 406 25.46 -2.11 7.86
CA PRO A 406 26.29 -3.26 7.60
C PRO A 406 25.78 -3.95 6.34
N ALA A 407 26.67 -4.32 5.45
CA ALA A 407 26.33 -5.16 4.31
C ALA A 407 25.76 -6.48 4.85
N ILE A 408 24.67 -6.96 4.23
CA ILE A 408 24.19 -8.31 4.53
C ILE A 408 25.22 -9.26 3.89
N VAL A 409 25.89 -9.98 4.75
CA VAL A 409 26.90 -10.96 4.34
C VAL A 409 26.19 -12.21 3.85
N LYS A 410 26.47 -12.61 2.61
CA LYS A 410 26.00 -13.91 2.10
C LYS A 410 26.83 -15.02 2.73
N PRO A 411 26.23 -16.16 3.12
CA PRO A 411 26.96 -17.25 3.79
C PRO A 411 28.15 -17.81 3.00
N ASP A 412 28.17 -17.64 1.67
CA ASP A 412 29.20 -18.18 0.77
C ASP A 412 30.28 -17.15 0.40
N GLU A 413 30.24 -15.93 0.93
CA GLU A 413 31.32 -14.98 0.68
C GLU A 413 32.49 -15.28 1.63
N GLU A 414 33.64 -15.73 1.08
CA GLU A 414 34.90 -15.78 1.78
C GLU A 414 35.36 -14.35 2.09
N PHE A 415 35.56 -14.05 3.35
CA PHE A 415 36.05 -12.76 3.80
C PHE A 415 37.53 -12.88 4.19
N ASP A 416 38.35 -12.00 3.66
CA ASP A 416 39.67 -11.75 4.25
C ASP A 416 39.46 -10.97 5.57
N VAL A 417 39.72 -11.63 6.68
CA VAL A 417 39.66 -10.99 8.01
C VAL A 417 41.00 -10.25 8.20
N TYR A 418 40.96 -8.95 8.18
CA TYR A 418 42.07 -8.12 8.55
C TYR A 418 41.94 -7.74 10.04
N GLU A 419 42.92 -8.11 10.85
CA GLU A 419 43.05 -7.56 12.21
C GLU A 419 43.55 -6.10 12.07
N ILE A 420 42.64 -5.15 12.44
CA ILE A 420 43.05 -3.73 12.53
C ILE A 420 43.65 -3.54 13.92
N ASP A 421 44.97 -3.18 13.93
CA ASP A 421 45.62 -2.87 15.18
C ASP A 421 44.96 -1.64 15.82
N GLY A 422 44.62 -1.70 17.12
CA GLY A 422 43.87 -0.65 17.81
C GLY A 422 44.51 0.74 17.80
N ALA A 423 45.76 0.86 17.28
CA ALA A 423 46.44 2.13 17.06
C ALA A 423 45.91 2.91 15.83
N GLU A 424 45.40 2.21 14.78
CA GLU A 424 44.85 2.88 13.58
C GLU A 424 43.46 3.49 13.80
N LEU A 425 42.74 3.05 14.82
CA LEU A 425 41.42 3.61 15.16
C LEU A 425 41.47 4.94 15.91
N GLN A 426 42.62 5.34 16.44
CA GLN A 426 42.83 6.61 17.14
C GLN A 426 43.20 7.79 16.23
N GLU A 427 43.80 7.54 15.06
CA GLU A 427 44.14 8.62 14.14
C GLU A 427 42.96 9.22 13.38
N ASP A 428 41.87 8.44 13.15
CA ASP A 428 40.64 8.95 12.52
C ASP A 428 39.70 9.69 13.47
N ALA A 429 39.84 9.53 14.79
CA ALA A 429 39.04 10.22 15.79
C ALA A 429 39.55 11.64 16.13
N ASP A 430 40.84 11.93 15.87
CA ASP A 430 41.44 13.24 16.13
C ASP A 430 41.42 14.17 14.89
N SER A 431 40.83 13.72 13.76
CA SER A 431 40.77 14.49 12.52
C SER A 431 39.37 14.96 12.12
N GLU A 432 38.36 14.90 13.03
CA GLU A 432 37.05 15.51 12.82
C GLU A 432 36.78 16.74 13.70
#